data_9a6f627a6e0400502da1a056b0d582e9
#
_entry.id   9a6f627a6e0400502da1a056b0d582e9
#
_cell.length_a   1.000
_cell.length_b   1.000
_cell.length_c   1.000
_cell.angle_alpha   90.00
_cell.angle_beta   90.00
_cell.angle_gamma   90.00
#
_symmetry.space_group_name_H-M   'P 1'
#
loop_
_entity.id
_entity.type
_entity.pdbx_description
1 polymer ?
#
loop_
_entity_poly.entity_id
_entity_poly.type
_entity_poly.pdbx_seq_one_letter_code
_entity_poly.pdbx_strand_id
1 'polypeptide(L)'
;PLYSSAASDVYKRQELLIADEPTTALDVTIQAQVLAMIAELRSRLGTSMLMITHDLGIVARTCDDVCVMYAGKIVEAGTVEDIFLAPSHHPYTEGLFGSIPNLATKARRLKPILGLMPDPTNLPKGCEFAPRCEKCMEICRTEKPKICGEGSHKLYCHLFDPDRQKTGVGGNTNG
;
A
#
# COMPACT_ATOMS: atom_id res chain seq x y z
N PRO A 1 -1.52 42.36 13.02
CA PRO A 1 -2.41 41.29 13.46
C PRO A 1 -1.62 40.25 14.24
N LEU A 2 -1.90 40.17 15.55
CA LEU A 2 -1.18 39.33 16.53
C LEU A 2 -1.45 37.80 16.41
N TYR A 3 -2.23 37.38 15.43
CA TYR A 3 -2.59 35.95 15.24
C TYR A 3 -1.58 35.15 14.41
N SER A 4 -0.64 35.78 13.73
CA SER A 4 0.29 35.14 12.81
C SER A 4 1.46 34.42 13.52
N SER A 5 1.94 34.96 14.67
CA SER A 5 3.12 34.38 15.33
C SER A 5 2.81 33.14 16.15
N ALA A 6 1.69 33.11 16.87
CA ALA A 6 1.31 31.91 17.67
C ALA A 6 0.98 30.69 16.80
N ALA A 7 0.27 30.90 15.68
CA ALA A 7 0.02 29.84 14.72
C ALA A 7 1.34 29.32 14.09
N SER A 8 2.26 30.22 13.73
CA SER A 8 3.57 29.87 13.19
C SER A 8 4.42 29.05 14.19
N ASP A 9 4.34 29.35 15.49
CA ASP A 9 5.10 28.63 16.51
C ASP A 9 4.52 27.23 16.82
N VAL A 10 3.22 27.02 16.65
CA VAL A 10 2.59 25.71 16.74
C VAL A 10 3.04 24.82 15.58
N TYR A 11 3.08 25.35 14.35
CA TYR A 11 3.57 24.60 13.18
C TYR A 11 5.05 24.22 13.27
N LYS A 12 5.89 25.04 13.88
CA LYS A 12 7.33 24.79 14.06
C LYS A 12 7.65 23.66 15.05
N ARG A 13 6.67 23.20 15.84
CA ARG A 13 6.84 22.11 16.83
C ARG A 13 6.22 20.78 16.40
N GLN A 14 5.67 20.69 15.19
CA GLN A 14 5.08 19.46 14.72
C GLN A 14 6.16 18.50 14.22
N GLU A 15 6.20 17.30 14.79
CA GLU A 15 7.12 16.23 14.40
C GLU A 15 6.56 15.36 13.28
N LEU A 16 5.25 15.37 13.09
CA LEU A 16 4.54 14.58 12.09
C LEU A 16 3.49 15.40 11.34
N LEU A 17 3.53 15.35 10.02
CA LEU A 17 2.50 15.85 9.11
C LEU A 17 1.69 14.69 8.57
N ILE A 18 0.37 14.73 8.70
CA ILE A 18 -0.54 13.75 8.06
C ILE A 18 -1.18 14.43 6.86
N ALA A 19 -0.95 13.85 5.67
CA ALA A 19 -1.53 14.29 4.40
C ALA A 19 -2.49 13.21 3.89
N ASP A 20 -3.80 13.44 4.09
CA ASP A 20 -4.86 12.53 3.67
C ASP A 20 -5.40 12.96 2.31
N GLU A 21 -5.13 12.13 1.29
CA GLU A 21 -5.53 12.36 -0.10
C GLU A 21 -5.21 13.80 -0.62
N PRO A 22 -3.98 14.33 -0.42
CA PRO A 22 -3.69 15.76 -0.60
C PRO A 22 -3.81 16.24 -2.04
N THR A 23 -3.94 15.34 -2.99
CA THR A 23 -4.01 15.64 -4.43
C THR A 23 -5.33 15.23 -5.08
N THR A 24 -6.28 14.70 -4.31
CA THR A 24 -7.58 14.27 -4.82
C THR A 24 -8.34 15.45 -5.44
N ALA A 25 -8.94 15.23 -6.60
CA ALA A 25 -9.67 16.20 -7.40
C ALA A 25 -8.86 17.41 -7.92
N LEU A 26 -7.53 17.34 -7.90
CA LEU A 26 -6.65 18.34 -8.51
C LEU A 26 -6.24 17.92 -9.92
N ASP A 27 -6.07 18.90 -10.82
CA ASP A 27 -5.42 18.67 -12.09
C ASP A 27 -3.92 18.36 -11.91
N VAL A 28 -3.32 17.71 -12.92
CA VAL A 28 -1.93 17.21 -12.85
C VAL A 28 -0.91 18.31 -12.52
N THR A 29 -1.17 19.55 -13.00
CA THR A 29 -0.25 20.67 -12.78
C THR A 29 -0.31 21.13 -11.33
N ILE A 30 -1.50 21.31 -10.79
CA ILE A 30 -1.71 21.71 -9.39
C ILE A 30 -1.26 20.59 -8.44
N GLN A 31 -1.52 19.32 -8.79
CA GLN A 31 -1.00 18.17 -8.04
C GLN A 31 0.51 18.23 -7.89
N ALA A 32 1.25 18.48 -8.96
CA ALA A 32 2.70 18.58 -8.91
C ALA A 32 3.18 19.75 -8.02
N GLN A 33 2.49 20.88 -8.07
CA GLN A 33 2.80 22.04 -7.22
C GLN A 33 2.56 21.76 -5.73
N VAL A 34 1.44 21.11 -5.40
CA VAL A 34 1.11 20.73 -4.01
C VAL A 34 2.15 19.76 -3.45
N LEU A 35 2.53 18.74 -4.22
CA LEU A 35 3.55 17.78 -3.80
C LEU A 35 4.92 18.45 -3.60
N ALA A 36 5.31 19.36 -4.49
CA ALA A 36 6.55 20.13 -4.34
C ALA A 36 6.53 21.01 -3.08
N MET A 37 5.41 21.67 -2.80
CA MET A 37 5.23 22.48 -1.59
C MET A 37 5.31 21.61 -0.32
N ILE A 38 4.68 20.42 -0.30
CA ILE A 38 4.74 19.50 0.82
C ILE A 38 6.18 19.03 1.06
N ALA A 39 6.91 18.67 -0.01
CA ALA A 39 8.30 18.25 0.08
C ALA A 39 9.21 19.37 0.63
N GLU A 40 9.01 20.61 0.19
CA GLU A 40 9.73 21.78 0.71
C GLU A 40 9.44 21.99 2.20
N LEU A 41 8.17 21.94 2.60
CA LEU A 41 7.78 22.07 4.02
C LEU A 41 8.43 21.00 4.89
N ARG A 42 8.38 19.73 4.46
CA ARG A 42 9.04 18.61 5.14
C ARG A 42 10.53 18.86 5.34
N SER A 43 11.21 19.26 4.29
CA SER A 43 12.66 19.55 4.32
C SER A 43 13.00 20.71 5.24
N ARG A 44 12.22 21.80 5.18
CA ARG A 44 12.46 23.02 5.99
C ARG A 44 12.16 22.84 7.47
N LEU A 45 11.16 22.03 7.81
CA LEU A 45 10.72 21.82 9.19
C LEU A 45 11.37 20.60 9.84
N GLY A 46 12.01 19.71 9.07
CA GLY A 46 12.57 18.44 9.55
C GLY A 46 11.50 17.51 10.09
N THR A 47 10.26 17.60 9.59
CA THR A 47 9.10 16.79 10.04
C THR A 47 8.99 15.49 9.26
N SER A 48 8.57 14.42 9.93
CA SER A 48 8.12 13.19 9.28
C SER A 48 6.76 13.41 8.62
N MET A 49 6.45 12.64 7.56
CA MET A 49 5.16 12.74 6.87
C MET A 49 4.52 11.36 6.75
N LEU A 50 3.24 11.29 7.10
CA LEU A 50 2.36 10.17 6.77
C LEU A 50 1.45 10.60 5.63
N MET A 51 1.64 10.01 4.44
CA MET A 51 0.80 10.27 3.27
C MET A 51 -0.19 9.12 3.09
N ILE A 52 -1.48 9.45 2.97
CA ILE A 52 -2.54 8.51 2.63
C ILE A 52 -2.97 8.82 1.20
N THR A 53 -2.84 7.87 0.29
CA THR A 53 -3.19 8.03 -1.12
C THR A 53 -3.42 6.69 -1.80
N HIS A 54 -4.19 6.71 -2.88
CA HIS A 54 -4.37 5.57 -3.78
C HIS A 54 -3.51 5.68 -5.06
N ASP A 55 -2.73 6.76 -5.22
CA ASP A 55 -1.88 6.98 -6.39
C ASP A 55 -0.48 6.40 -6.18
N LEU A 56 -0.23 5.24 -6.79
CA LEU A 56 1.05 4.55 -6.71
C LEU A 56 2.20 5.34 -7.34
N GLY A 57 1.92 6.22 -8.31
CA GLY A 57 2.93 7.10 -8.92
C GLY A 57 3.42 8.17 -7.95
N ILE A 58 2.54 8.69 -7.10
CA ILE A 58 2.90 9.61 -6.02
C ILE A 58 3.74 8.87 -4.98
N VAL A 59 3.27 7.70 -4.52
CA VAL A 59 3.99 6.88 -3.54
C VAL A 59 5.42 6.61 -4.00
N ALA A 60 5.61 6.13 -5.23
CA ALA A 60 6.93 5.81 -5.79
C ALA A 60 7.91 7.00 -5.84
N ARG A 61 7.40 8.23 -5.85
CA ARG A 61 8.20 9.46 -6.00
C ARG A 61 8.46 10.21 -4.70
N THR A 62 7.64 9.98 -3.68
CA THR A 62 7.61 10.87 -2.50
C THR A 62 7.79 10.13 -1.17
N CYS A 63 7.59 8.81 -1.14
CA CYS A 63 7.66 8.03 0.09
C CYS A 63 9.00 7.29 0.19
N ASP A 64 9.46 7.06 1.41
CA ASP A 64 10.63 6.25 1.73
C ASP A 64 10.16 4.82 2.08
N ASP A 65 9.12 4.71 2.91
CA ASP A 65 8.48 3.46 3.33
C ASP A 65 7.00 3.44 2.91
N VAL A 66 6.47 2.26 2.68
CA VAL A 66 5.10 2.05 2.18
C VAL A 66 4.40 0.97 2.98
N CYS A 67 3.13 1.22 3.33
CA CYS A 67 2.22 0.22 3.87
C CYS A 67 1.01 0.08 2.93
N VAL A 68 0.86 -1.08 2.33
CA VAL A 68 -0.31 -1.42 1.51
C VAL A 68 -1.44 -1.90 2.42
N MET A 69 -2.60 -1.26 2.30
CA MET A 69 -3.75 -1.48 3.18
C MET A 69 -4.92 -2.07 2.41
N TYR A 70 -5.59 -3.07 2.97
CA TYR A 70 -6.82 -3.64 2.44
C TYR A 70 -7.83 -3.91 3.57
N ALA A 71 -9.06 -3.44 3.43
CA ALA A 71 -10.14 -3.60 4.41
C ALA A 71 -9.70 -3.32 5.87
N GLY A 72 -8.96 -2.22 6.07
CA GLY A 72 -8.49 -1.77 7.40
C GLY A 72 -7.30 -2.55 7.96
N LYS A 73 -6.66 -3.44 7.17
CA LYS A 73 -5.48 -4.21 7.57
C LYS A 73 -4.30 -3.93 6.64
N ILE A 74 -3.11 -3.87 7.21
CA ILE A 74 -1.88 -3.86 6.42
C ILE A 74 -1.70 -5.27 5.87
N VAL A 75 -1.53 -5.39 4.55
CA VAL A 75 -1.31 -6.66 3.86
C VAL A 75 0.13 -6.81 3.38
N GLU A 76 0.82 -5.69 3.17
CA GLU A 76 2.23 -5.65 2.80
C GLU A 76 2.85 -4.34 3.30
N ALA A 77 4.12 -4.37 3.72
CA ALA A 77 4.87 -3.20 4.13
C ALA A 77 6.35 -3.36 3.81
N GLY A 78 7.03 -2.26 3.53
CA GLY A 78 8.46 -2.24 3.25
C GLY A 78 8.92 -0.90 2.73
N THR A 79 10.17 -0.82 2.28
CA THR A 79 10.67 0.35 1.56
C THR A 79 9.95 0.50 0.20
N VAL A 80 10.08 1.66 -0.44
CA VAL A 80 9.58 1.86 -1.81
C VAL A 80 10.15 0.80 -2.75
N GLU A 81 11.45 0.48 -2.64
CA GLU A 81 12.08 -0.55 -3.43
C GLU A 81 11.47 -1.93 -3.19
N ASP A 82 11.18 -2.29 -1.93
CA ASP A 82 10.54 -3.56 -1.57
C ASP A 82 9.16 -3.67 -2.23
N ILE A 83 8.39 -2.58 -2.24
CA ILE A 83 7.03 -2.60 -2.78
C ILE A 83 6.99 -2.54 -4.32
N PHE A 84 7.96 -1.90 -4.96
CA PHE A 84 7.92 -1.73 -6.43
C PHE A 84 8.84 -2.68 -7.19
N LEU A 85 9.89 -3.23 -6.56
CA LEU A 85 10.94 -3.99 -7.25
C LEU A 85 11.11 -5.43 -6.75
N ALA A 86 10.50 -5.81 -5.61
CA ALA A 86 10.62 -7.18 -5.10
C ALA A 86 9.99 -8.20 -6.09
N PRO A 87 10.53 -9.42 -6.13
CA PRO A 87 10.01 -10.47 -7.02
C PRO A 87 8.68 -11.08 -6.57
N SER A 88 8.26 -10.80 -5.34
CA SER A 88 7.07 -11.40 -4.73
C SER A 88 6.29 -10.37 -3.92
N HIS A 89 4.99 -10.33 -4.11
CA HIS A 89 4.08 -9.41 -3.43
C HIS A 89 2.84 -10.13 -2.89
N HIS A 90 2.16 -9.48 -1.96
CA HIS A 90 0.82 -9.91 -1.59
C HIS A 90 -0.10 -9.90 -2.84
N PRO A 91 -0.99 -10.89 -3.03
CA PRO A 91 -1.84 -10.95 -4.22
C PRO A 91 -2.69 -9.70 -4.47
N TYR A 92 -3.02 -8.94 -3.43
CA TYR A 92 -3.67 -7.63 -3.58
C TYR A 92 -2.75 -6.59 -4.21
N THR A 93 -1.50 -6.51 -3.76
CA THR A 93 -0.48 -5.60 -4.32
C THR A 93 -0.18 -5.95 -5.78
N GLU A 94 -0.06 -7.25 -6.11
CA GLU A 94 0.05 -7.72 -7.51
C GLU A 94 -1.14 -7.22 -8.35
N GLY A 95 -2.36 -7.31 -7.79
CA GLY A 95 -3.57 -6.83 -8.46
C GLY A 95 -3.61 -5.32 -8.65
N LEU A 96 -3.09 -4.53 -7.69
CA LEU A 96 -2.95 -3.08 -7.84
C LEU A 96 -2.01 -2.74 -8.99
N PHE A 97 -0.84 -3.37 -9.08
CA PHE A 97 0.10 -3.18 -10.19
C PHE A 97 -0.48 -3.64 -11.53
N GLY A 98 -1.23 -4.76 -11.54
CA GLY A 98 -1.93 -5.26 -12.73
C GLY A 98 -3.01 -4.32 -13.25
N SER A 99 -3.48 -3.39 -12.43
CA SER A 99 -4.48 -2.38 -12.77
C SER A 99 -3.89 -1.07 -13.31
N ILE A 100 -2.54 -0.91 -13.28
CA ILE A 100 -1.86 0.27 -13.82
C ILE A 100 -1.61 0.07 -15.32
N PRO A 101 -1.96 1.06 -16.18
CA PRO A 101 -1.61 1.01 -17.59
C PRO A 101 -0.09 1.00 -17.79
N ASN A 102 0.45 -0.06 -18.34
CA ASN A 102 1.86 -0.11 -18.72
C ASN A 102 2.04 0.49 -20.12
N LEU A 103 2.52 1.73 -20.18
CA LEU A 103 2.75 2.46 -21.43
C LEU A 103 3.84 1.82 -22.32
N ALA A 104 4.71 0.98 -21.75
CA ALA A 104 5.79 0.32 -22.50
C ALA A 104 5.32 -0.94 -23.25
N THR A 105 4.20 -1.53 -22.86
CA THR A 105 3.65 -2.73 -23.50
C THR A 105 2.35 -2.39 -24.20
N LYS A 106 2.39 -2.32 -25.56
CA LYS A 106 1.17 -2.19 -26.38
C LYS A 106 0.20 -3.32 -26.02
N ALA A 107 -0.98 -2.95 -25.52
CA ALA A 107 -2.17 -3.79 -25.45
C ALA A 107 -2.14 -5.01 -24.53
N ARG A 108 -1.72 -4.91 -23.27
CA ARG A 108 -2.24 -5.83 -22.27
C ARG A 108 -3.49 -5.23 -21.63
N ARG A 109 -4.62 -5.97 -21.74
CA ARG A 109 -5.82 -5.64 -20.96
C ARG A 109 -5.42 -5.53 -19.48
N LEU A 110 -5.80 -4.43 -18.86
CA LEU A 110 -5.68 -4.28 -17.41
C LEU A 110 -6.37 -5.48 -16.75
N LYS A 111 -5.75 -6.05 -15.70
CA LYS A 111 -6.36 -7.09 -14.88
C LYS A 111 -6.98 -6.43 -13.66
N PRO A 112 -8.27 -6.09 -13.67
CA PRO A 112 -8.92 -5.55 -12.48
C PRO A 112 -9.00 -6.64 -11.40
N ILE A 113 -8.91 -6.23 -10.14
CA ILE A 113 -9.19 -7.11 -9.02
C ILE A 113 -10.70 -7.39 -9.00
N LEU A 114 -11.09 -8.63 -9.29
CA LEU A 114 -12.47 -9.05 -9.38
C LEU A 114 -13.16 -9.11 -8.00
N GLY A 115 -14.50 -9.05 -8.01
CA GLY A 115 -15.33 -9.17 -6.82
C GLY A 115 -15.51 -7.86 -6.04
N LEU A 116 -16.45 -7.89 -5.10
CA LEU A 116 -16.78 -6.76 -4.24
C LEU A 116 -15.84 -6.71 -3.02
N MET A 117 -15.63 -5.52 -2.51
CA MET A 117 -14.93 -5.32 -1.24
C MET A 117 -15.75 -5.96 -0.10
N PRO A 118 -15.14 -6.60 0.89
CA PRO A 118 -15.87 -7.14 2.02
C PRO A 118 -16.57 -6.03 2.79
N ASP A 119 -17.72 -6.35 3.35
CA ASP A 119 -18.45 -5.44 4.24
C ASP A 119 -17.59 -5.15 5.48
N PRO A 120 -17.28 -3.88 5.77
CA PRO A 120 -16.48 -3.49 6.94
C PRO A 120 -17.09 -3.94 8.27
N THR A 121 -18.42 -4.14 8.32
CA THR A 121 -19.14 -4.59 9.52
C THR A 121 -19.14 -6.11 9.67
N ASN A 122 -18.79 -6.85 8.60
CA ASN A 122 -18.77 -8.32 8.58
C ASN A 122 -17.55 -8.84 7.83
N LEU A 123 -16.36 -8.60 8.38
CA LEU A 123 -15.10 -9.05 7.78
C LEU A 123 -14.94 -10.57 7.88
N PRO A 124 -14.24 -11.20 6.92
CA PRO A 124 -13.89 -12.61 6.97
C PRO A 124 -13.11 -12.97 8.25
N LYS A 125 -13.34 -14.17 8.78
CA LYS A 125 -12.60 -14.70 9.94
C LYS A 125 -11.11 -14.85 9.67
N GLY A 126 -10.77 -15.29 8.46
CA GLY A 126 -9.41 -15.45 7.97
C GLY A 126 -8.86 -14.18 7.32
N CYS A 127 -8.11 -14.35 6.22
CA CYS A 127 -7.57 -13.23 5.44
C CYS A 127 -8.69 -12.39 4.84
N GLU A 128 -8.65 -11.09 5.01
CA GLU A 128 -9.66 -10.14 4.50
C GLU A 128 -9.75 -10.16 2.97
N PHE A 129 -8.63 -10.44 2.29
CA PHE A 129 -8.57 -10.53 0.84
C PHE A 129 -9.01 -11.90 0.27
N ALA A 130 -9.18 -12.93 1.11
CA ALA A 130 -9.50 -14.30 0.69
C ALA A 130 -10.67 -14.39 -0.31
N PRO A 131 -11.79 -13.64 -0.18
CA PRO A 131 -12.91 -13.72 -1.13
C PRO A 131 -12.58 -13.27 -2.55
N ARG A 132 -11.52 -12.48 -2.73
CA ARG A 132 -11.09 -11.89 -4.01
C ARG A 132 -9.75 -12.41 -4.49
N CYS A 133 -9.10 -13.26 -3.69
CA CYS A 133 -7.76 -13.76 -3.96
C CYS A 133 -7.80 -14.94 -4.94
N GLU A 134 -7.20 -14.78 -6.12
CA GLU A 134 -7.08 -15.89 -7.09
C GLU A 134 -6.19 -17.03 -6.56
N LYS A 135 -5.31 -16.76 -5.60
CA LYS A 135 -4.40 -17.71 -4.93
C LYS A 135 -4.93 -18.16 -3.57
N CYS A 136 -6.27 -18.05 -3.33
CA CYS A 136 -6.87 -18.36 -2.03
C CYS A 136 -6.73 -19.85 -1.69
N MET A 137 -6.22 -20.14 -0.49
CA MET A 137 -6.15 -21.48 0.10
C MET A 137 -7.25 -21.64 1.16
N GLU A 138 -7.55 -22.88 1.58
CA GLU A 138 -8.57 -23.16 2.59
C GLU A 138 -8.27 -22.44 3.91
N ILE A 139 -7.02 -22.43 4.34
CA ILE A 139 -6.60 -21.72 5.56
C ILE A 139 -6.88 -20.21 5.49
N CYS A 140 -6.80 -19.60 4.30
CA CYS A 140 -7.07 -18.17 4.14
C CYS A 140 -8.51 -17.80 4.54
N ARG A 141 -9.44 -18.78 4.56
CA ARG A 141 -10.84 -18.56 4.95
C ARG A 141 -11.06 -18.63 6.45
N THR A 142 -10.17 -19.32 7.17
CA THR A 142 -10.36 -19.67 8.59
C THR A 142 -9.39 -18.95 9.52
N GLU A 143 -8.17 -18.70 9.07
CA GLU A 143 -7.10 -18.13 9.90
C GLU A 143 -6.52 -16.83 9.32
N LYS A 144 -6.15 -15.92 10.21
CA LYS A 144 -5.42 -14.71 9.84
C LYS A 144 -3.98 -15.07 9.47
N PRO A 145 -3.43 -14.50 8.39
CA PRO A 145 -2.03 -14.71 8.05
C PRO A 145 -1.10 -14.08 9.09
N LYS A 146 0.01 -14.76 9.35
CA LYS A 146 1.12 -14.19 10.14
C LYS A 146 1.97 -13.27 9.27
N ILE A 147 2.79 -12.45 9.94
CA ILE A 147 3.81 -11.65 9.27
C ILE A 147 4.89 -12.59 8.75
N CYS A 148 5.17 -12.50 7.47
CA CYS A 148 6.24 -13.21 6.78
C CYS A 148 7.18 -12.20 6.10
N GLY A 149 8.32 -12.66 5.58
CA GLY A 149 9.28 -11.83 4.84
C GLY A 149 10.54 -11.55 5.63
N GLU A 150 11.55 -11.05 4.94
CA GLU A 150 12.88 -10.76 5.47
C GLU A 150 13.16 -9.26 5.44
N GLY A 151 14.07 -8.80 6.30
CA GLY A 151 14.48 -7.40 6.36
C GLY A 151 13.31 -6.43 6.58
N SER A 152 13.21 -5.40 5.73
CA SER A 152 12.16 -4.39 5.71
C SER A 152 10.85 -4.89 5.08
N HIS A 153 10.94 -5.82 4.10
CA HIS A 153 9.77 -6.33 3.38
C HIS A 153 8.95 -7.30 4.21
N LYS A 154 7.75 -6.92 4.58
CA LYS A 154 6.80 -7.68 5.39
C LYS A 154 5.55 -8.00 4.59
N LEU A 155 5.18 -9.28 4.56
CA LEU A 155 4.02 -9.83 3.84
C LEU A 155 3.07 -10.48 4.85
N TYR A 156 1.79 -10.14 4.80
CA TYR A 156 0.74 -10.73 5.63
C TYR A 156 -0.06 -11.73 4.78
N CYS A 157 0.59 -12.85 4.40
CA CYS A 157 0.01 -13.81 3.48
C CYS A 157 0.51 -15.23 3.75
N HIS A 158 -0.40 -16.20 3.81
CA HIS A 158 -0.08 -17.61 4.02
C HIS A 158 0.77 -18.23 2.90
N LEU A 159 0.81 -17.65 1.70
CA LEU A 159 1.67 -18.10 0.60
C LEU A 159 3.15 -18.00 0.92
N PHE A 160 3.52 -17.06 1.80
CA PHE A 160 4.91 -16.76 2.17
C PHE A 160 5.27 -17.28 3.56
N ASP A 161 4.40 -18.07 4.19
CA ASP A 161 4.67 -18.68 5.49
C ASP A 161 5.76 -19.76 5.35
N PRO A 162 6.97 -19.56 5.94
CA PRO A 162 8.09 -20.49 5.78
C PRO A 162 7.81 -21.86 6.39
N ASP A 163 6.98 -21.96 7.41
CA ASP A 163 6.64 -23.23 8.06
C ASP A 163 5.78 -24.09 7.12
N ARG A 164 5.00 -23.47 6.23
CA ARG A 164 4.17 -24.14 5.22
C ARG A 164 4.94 -24.54 3.97
N GLN A 165 5.90 -23.73 3.56
CA GLN A 165 6.75 -24.05 2.41
C GLN A 165 7.59 -25.32 2.69
N LYS A 166 7.96 -25.58 3.94
CA LYS A 166 8.68 -26.79 4.36
C LYS A 166 7.82 -28.06 4.38
N THR A 167 6.51 -27.93 4.54
CA THR A 167 5.58 -29.08 4.66
C THR A 167 5.01 -29.57 3.32
N GLY A 168 5.45 -28.99 2.19
CA GLY A 168 5.13 -29.51 0.85
C GLY A 168 3.65 -29.40 0.43
N VAL A 169 2.83 -28.61 1.14
CA VAL A 169 1.44 -28.32 0.74
C VAL A 169 1.43 -27.09 -0.17
N GLY A 170 2.24 -27.11 -1.20
CA GLY A 170 2.25 -26.14 -2.28
C GLY A 170 1.36 -26.61 -3.40
N GLY A 171 0.37 -25.78 -3.76
CA GLY A 171 -0.66 -26.09 -4.75
C GLY A 171 -0.12 -26.63 -6.07
N ASN A 172 -0.77 -27.70 -6.48
CA ASN A 172 -0.65 -28.31 -7.79
C ASN A 172 -1.11 -27.28 -8.85
N THR A 173 -0.17 -26.64 -9.53
CA THR A 173 -0.44 -25.90 -10.77
C THR A 173 -0.41 -26.89 -11.92
N ASN A 174 -1.53 -27.58 -12.17
CA ASN A 174 -1.77 -28.29 -13.41
C ASN A 174 -3.01 -27.70 -14.10
N GLY A 175 -2.81 -27.33 -15.38
CA GLY A 175 -3.85 -27.05 -16.36
C GLY A 175 -3.76 -25.67 -16.97
#